data_ecbd0e1d1bc735f093e29cf12d22cb65
#
_entry.id   ecbd0e1d1bc735f093e29cf12d22cb65
#
_cell.length_a   1.000
_cell.length_b   1.000
_cell.length_c   1.000
_cell.angle_alpha   90.00
_cell.angle_beta   90.00
_cell.angle_gamma   90.00
#
_symmetry.space_group_name_H-M   'P 1'
#
loop_
_entity.id
_entity.type
_entity.pdbx_description
1 polymer ?
#
loop_
_entity_poly.entity_id
_entity_poly.type
_entity_poly.pdbx_seq_one_letter_code
_entity_poly.pdbx_strand_id
1 'polypeptide(L)'
;MNVNLSKIALIGALSLSALVSTAASAHARWLLPSHTSLSGDKAHYVMIDASISNEIFAPDKAFRPSTKGAEYDDTLLMALAPNGEQVTDTIRAYYLKRKSSAAVKLQQQGTYHIAMTQKPMYMTFYKNAAGERSRVFAKKADANLPKDASDITTIKTISTVDTFVSHNGTSKPAQLGKGLELSGPTHPNDLFVGEQARFQLLSDGKPVGEGIEISILKGDTRYRNTRGEIKVTTDKDGFFATTWQHPGLYLIETSQKVTVNEAGVDVGRYALFTTLEVAPE
;
A
#
# COMPACT_ATOMS: atom_id res chain seq x y z
N MET A 1 57.93 27.83 -46.83
CA MET A 1 57.90 26.78 -45.76
C MET A 1 56.55 26.85 -45.09
N ASN A 2 55.73 25.85 -45.36
CA ASN A 2 54.31 25.78 -44.92
C ASN A 2 54.23 25.18 -43.54
N VAL A 3 53.55 25.86 -42.63
CA VAL A 3 53.19 25.30 -41.36
C VAL A 3 51.68 25.09 -41.35
N ASN A 4 51.28 23.78 -41.27
CA ASN A 4 49.92 23.34 -41.17
C ASN A 4 49.35 23.58 -39.76
N LEU A 5 48.27 24.31 -39.65
CA LEU A 5 47.49 24.45 -38.44
C LEU A 5 46.53 23.25 -38.30
N SER A 6 46.83 22.41 -37.35
CA SER A 6 46.03 21.25 -36.96
C SER A 6 44.71 21.70 -36.33
N LYS A 7 43.65 21.13 -36.80
CA LYS A 7 42.27 21.30 -36.30
C LYS A 7 42.14 20.67 -34.90
N ILE A 8 41.90 21.50 -33.90
CA ILE A 8 41.47 21.03 -32.56
C ILE A 8 39.97 20.71 -32.62
N ALA A 9 39.65 19.44 -32.60
CA ALA A 9 38.27 18.97 -32.45
C ALA A 9 37.84 19.11 -30.99
N LEU A 10 36.89 19.99 -30.73
CA LEU A 10 36.26 20.18 -29.44
C LEU A 10 35.23 19.03 -29.26
N ILE A 11 35.60 17.99 -28.47
CA ILE A 11 34.69 16.95 -28.09
C ILE A 11 33.85 17.50 -26.93
N GLY A 12 32.62 17.89 -27.25
CA GLY A 12 31.60 18.23 -26.23
C GLY A 12 31.18 16.98 -25.49
N ALA A 13 31.62 16.86 -24.26
CA ALA A 13 31.08 15.83 -23.33
C ALA A 13 29.64 16.20 -22.99
N LEU A 14 28.68 15.52 -23.62
CA LEU A 14 27.28 15.47 -23.12
C LEU A 14 27.29 14.77 -21.80
N SER A 15 27.30 15.51 -20.70
CA SER A 15 27.00 14.99 -19.38
C SER A 15 25.52 14.62 -19.33
N LEU A 16 25.26 13.34 -19.56
CA LEU A 16 23.97 12.70 -19.29
C LEU A 16 23.77 12.70 -17.76
N SER A 17 23.21 13.78 -17.22
CA SER A 17 22.75 13.82 -15.85
C SER A 17 21.60 12.82 -15.73
N ALA A 18 21.94 11.61 -15.27
CA ALA A 18 20.97 10.65 -14.81
C ALA A 18 20.15 11.34 -13.71
N LEU A 19 18.92 11.71 -14.03
CA LEU A 19 17.91 12.07 -13.06
C LEU A 19 17.67 10.82 -12.20
N VAL A 20 18.47 10.68 -11.15
CA VAL A 20 18.13 9.80 -10.04
C VAL A 20 16.86 10.41 -9.46
N SER A 21 15.70 9.94 -9.93
CA SER A 21 14.46 10.15 -9.24
C SER A 21 14.62 9.49 -7.88
N THR A 22 14.96 10.29 -6.88
CA THR A 22 14.75 9.89 -5.48
C THR A 22 13.28 9.56 -5.41
N ALA A 23 12.95 8.27 -5.40
CA ALA A 23 11.61 7.82 -5.09
C ALA A 23 11.28 8.50 -3.76
N ALA A 24 10.43 9.52 -3.82
CA ALA A 24 9.89 10.12 -2.60
C ALA A 24 9.18 8.97 -1.91
N SER A 25 9.82 8.44 -0.86
CA SER A 25 9.27 7.37 -0.04
C SER A 25 7.92 7.88 0.47
N ALA A 26 6.86 7.50 -0.21
CA ALA A 26 5.53 7.71 0.32
C ALA A 26 5.51 6.97 1.65
N HIS A 27 5.01 7.61 2.71
CA HIS A 27 4.86 6.97 4.02
C HIS A 27 4.09 5.67 3.83
N ALA A 28 4.70 4.54 4.18
CA ALA A 28 4.05 3.25 4.13
C ALA A 28 2.87 3.23 5.12
N ARG A 29 1.84 2.50 4.76
CA ARG A 29 0.66 2.25 5.60
C ARG A 29 0.63 0.78 5.92
N TRP A 30 0.29 0.43 7.14
CA TRP A 30 0.27 -0.97 7.53
C TRP A 30 -0.76 -1.24 8.62
N LEU A 31 -1.30 -2.45 8.58
CA LEU A 31 -2.00 -3.11 9.69
C LEU A 31 -1.08 -4.19 10.25
N LEU A 32 -0.93 -4.24 11.56
CA LEU A 32 -0.13 -5.24 12.23
C LEU A 32 -1.00 -6.02 13.19
N PRO A 33 -1.35 -7.28 12.88
CA PRO A 33 -2.08 -8.14 13.79
C PRO A 33 -1.13 -8.62 14.90
N SER A 34 -1.68 -8.79 16.11
CA SER A 34 -0.91 -9.41 17.21
C SER A 34 -0.57 -10.87 16.94
N HIS A 35 -1.34 -11.53 16.10
CA HIS A 35 -1.14 -12.92 15.64
C HIS A 35 -1.78 -13.06 14.25
N THR A 36 -1.14 -13.80 13.37
CA THR A 36 -1.68 -14.15 12.06
C THR A 36 -2.40 -15.49 12.06
N SER A 37 -2.12 -16.33 13.06
CA SER A 37 -2.81 -17.62 13.26
C SER A 37 -3.04 -17.87 14.74
N LEU A 38 -4.24 -18.33 15.07
CA LEU A 38 -4.68 -18.67 16.42
C LEU A 38 -5.46 -19.98 16.40
N SER A 39 -5.31 -20.77 17.48
CA SER A 39 -6.03 -22.03 17.65
C SER A 39 -6.64 -22.10 19.05
N GLY A 40 -7.76 -22.81 19.17
CA GLY A 40 -8.46 -23.07 20.43
C GLY A 40 -9.97 -23.12 20.26
N ASP A 41 -10.65 -23.69 21.26
CA ASP A 41 -12.10 -23.94 21.23
C ASP A 41 -12.95 -22.70 21.49
N LYS A 42 -12.32 -21.63 21.97
CA LYS A 42 -13.02 -20.38 22.30
C LYS A 42 -12.75 -19.30 21.25
N ALA A 43 -13.70 -18.37 21.15
CA ALA A 43 -13.46 -17.17 20.36
C ALA A 43 -12.24 -16.38 20.88
N HIS A 44 -11.38 -15.96 19.97
CA HIS A 44 -10.19 -15.17 20.28
C HIS A 44 -10.38 -13.71 19.88
N TYR A 45 -9.65 -12.82 20.56
CA TYR A 45 -9.49 -11.43 20.13
C TYR A 45 -8.10 -11.23 19.59
N VAL A 46 -8.02 -10.69 18.39
CA VAL A 46 -6.78 -10.23 17.78
C VAL A 46 -6.73 -8.72 17.88
N MET A 47 -5.61 -8.18 18.35
CA MET A 47 -5.35 -6.74 18.28
C MET A 47 -4.75 -6.42 16.93
N ILE A 48 -5.25 -5.35 16.32
CA ILE A 48 -4.75 -4.81 15.05
C ILE A 48 -4.22 -3.41 15.32
N ASP A 49 -2.92 -3.23 15.20
CA ASP A 49 -2.31 -1.91 15.20
C ASP A 49 -2.23 -1.37 13.77
N ALA A 50 -2.43 -0.07 13.59
CA ALA A 50 -2.37 0.60 12.31
C ALA A 50 -1.57 1.89 12.41
N SER A 51 -0.68 2.14 11.46
CA SER A 51 0.08 3.38 11.41
C SER A 51 0.49 3.75 9.99
N ILE A 52 0.92 5.00 9.84
CA ILE A 52 1.54 5.55 8.64
C ILE A 52 2.95 5.96 9.05
N SER A 53 3.97 5.37 8.42
CA SER A 53 5.36 5.62 8.82
C SER A 53 6.34 5.46 7.65
N ASN A 54 7.52 6.04 7.77
CA ASN A 54 8.63 5.78 6.84
C ASN A 54 9.32 4.44 7.13
N GLU A 55 9.33 4.06 8.40
CA GLU A 55 9.82 2.76 8.86
C GLU A 55 8.64 1.82 9.05
N ILE A 56 8.56 0.76 8.26
CA ILE A 56 7.43 -0.18 8.32
C ILE A 56 7.39 -0.88 9.68
N PHE A 57 6.17 -1.05 10.19
CA PHE A 57 5.84 -1.63 11.50
C PHE A 57 6.38 -0.85 12.71
N ALA A 58 6.97 0.34 12.49
CA ALA A 58 7.33 1.28 13.55
C ALA A 58 6.30 2.44 13.59
N PRO A 59 5.53 2.60 14.67
CA PRO A 59 4.46 3.59 14.73
C PRO A 59 4.97 5.04 14.66
N ASP A 60 4.43 5.85 13.73
CA ASP A 60 4.71 7.29 13.63
C ASP A 60 3.45 8.14 13.62
N LYS A 61 2.49 7.84 12.73
CA LYS A 61 1.22 8.56 12.64
C LYS A 61 0.05 7.60 12.69
N ALA A 62 -0.91 7.86 13.56
CA ALA A 62 -2.16 7.10 13.59
C ALA A 62 -2.96 7.31 12.30
N PHE A 63 -3.66 6.28 11.84
CA PHE A 63 -4.79 6.45 10.95
C PHE A 63 -5.88 7.19 11.70
N ARG A 64 -6.18 8.41 11.29
CA ARG A 64 -7.24 9.23 11.90
C ARG A 64 -8.16 9.72 10.81
N PRO A 65 -9.42 10.02 11.14
CA PRO A 65 -10.26 10.84 10.31
C PRO A 65 -9.53 12.14 9.94
N SER A 66 -9.59 12.52 8.67
CA SER A 66 -8.82 13.67 8.15
C SER A 66 -9.36 15.02 8.64
N THR A 67 -10.59 15.06 9.14
CA THR A 67 -11.29 16.27 9.54
C THR A 67 -11.40 16.39 11.05
N LYS A 68 -10.93 17.49 11.61
CA LYS A 68 -11.08 17.82 13.02
C LYS A 68 -12.57 17.93 13.35
N GLY A 69 -13.11 16.99 14.14
CA GLY A 69 -14.53 16.92 14.47
C GLY A 69 -15.40 16.06 13.56
N ALA A 70 -14.83 15.43 12.51
CA ALA A 70 -15.52 14.38 11.80
C ALA A 70 -15.72 13.18 12.74
N GLU A 71 -16.93 12.70 12.84
CA GLU A 71 -17.22 11.40 13.41
C GLU A 71 -16.36 10.35 12.68
N TYR A 72 -16.06 9.24 13.34
CA TYR A 72 -15.08 8.20 12.95
C TYR A 72 -15.29 7.52 11.58
N ASP A 73 -16.09 8.11 10.69
CA ASP A 73 -16.51 7.57 9.40
C ASP A 73 -15.47 7.63 8.27
N ASP A 74 -14.38 8.38 8.43
CA ASP A 74 -13.41 8.58 7.34
C ASP A 74 -12.42 7.43 7.18
N THR A 75 -12.31 6.56 8.18
CA THR A 75 -11.44 5.39 8.15
C THR A 75 -12.17 4.23 8.78
N LEU A 76 -12.66 3.32 7.96
CA LEU A 76 -13.35 2.12 8.42
C LEU A 76 -12.37 0.97 8.53
N LEU A 77 -12.12 0.49 9.75
CA LEU A 77 -11.60 -0.85 9.95
C LEU A 77 -12.77 -1.82 9.79
N MET A 78 -12.63 -2.73 8.84
CA MET A 78 -13.58 -3.80 8.61
C MET A 78 -12.89 -5.15 8.70
N ALA A 79 -13.60 -6.18 9.09
CA ALA A 79 -13.16 -7.54 8.98
C ALA A 79 -14.24 -8.36 8.27
N LEU A 80 -13.85 -9.09 7.24
CA LEU A 80 -14.69 -10.10 6.62
C LEU A 80 -14.38 -11.45 7.29
N ALA A 81 -15.40 -12.10 7.79
CA ALA A 81 -15.32 -13.44 8.35
C ALA A 81 -15.08 -14.48 7.23
N PRO A 82 -14.70 -15.73 7.54
CA PRO A 82 -14.48 -16.79 6.57
C PRO A 82 -15.67 -17.06 5.63
N ASN A 83 -16.89 -16.81 6.11
CA ASN A 83 -18.12 -16.93 5.28
C ASN A 83 -18.39 -15.69 4.40
N GLY A 84 -17.53 -14.67 4.43
CA GLY A 84 -17.67 -13.43 3.68
C GLY A 84 -18.53 -12.35 4.34
N GLU A 85 -19.14 -12.63 5.49
CA GLU A 85 -19.92 -11.64 6.22
C GLU A 85 -19.03 -10.65 6.96
N GLN A 86 -19.47 -9.40 7.04
CA GLN A 86 -18.76 -8.39 7.80
C GLN A 86 -18.93 -8.60 9.31
N VAL A 87 -17.83 -8.61 10.03
CA VAL A 87 -17.84 -8.61 11.49
C VAL A 87 -18.20 -7.21 11.99
N THR A 88 -19.37 -7.05 12.61
CA THR A 88 -19.90 -5.72 12.97
C THR A 88 -19.91 -5.46 14.47
N ASP A 89 -19.97 -6.49 15.31
CA ASP A 89 -20.32 -6.38 16.72
C ASP A 89 -19.15 -6.15 17.67
N THR A 90 -17.90 -6.25 17.20
CA THR A 90 -16.74 -6.33 18.09
C THR A 90 -15.57 -5.44 17.71
N ILE A 91 -15.67 -4.66 16.62
CA ILE A 91 -14.57 -3.78 16.21
C ILE A 91 -14.68 -2.44 16.93
N ARG A 92 -13.74 -2.21 17.85
CA ARG A 92 -13.57 -0.91 18.50
C ARG A 92 -12.19 -0.38 18.16
N ALA A 93 -12.14 0.77 17.46
CA ALA A 93 -10.89 1.42 17.10
C ALA A 93 -10.55 2.54 18.11
N TYR A 94 -9.32 2.58 18.53
CA TYR A 94 -8.73 3.61 19.39
C TYR A 94 -7.68 4.38 18.60
N TYR A 95 -7.84 5.69 18.52
CA TYR A 95 -6.93 6.58 17.79
C TYR A 95 -5.96 7.24 18.77
N LEU A 96 -4.76 6.68 18.87
CA LEU A 96 -3.69 7.22 19.71
C LEU A 96 -2.85 8.22 18.91
N LYS A 97 -1.81 8.79 19.53
CA LYS A 97 -0.99 9.82 18.89
C LYS A 97 -0.21 9.29 17.68
N ARG A 98 0.39 8.09 17.80
CA ARG A 98 1.30 7.51 16.80
C ARG A 98 0.72 6.30 16.07
N LYS A 99 -0.27 5.66 16.62
CA LYS A 99 -0.94 4.49 16.03
C LYS A 99 -2.44 4.51 16.34
N SER A 100 -3.19 3.80 15.53
CA SER A 100 -4.55 3.36 15.88
C SER A 100 -4.48 1.90 16.28
N SER A 101 -5.36 1.47 17.16
CA SER A 101 -5.45 0.06 17.57
C SER A 101 -6.92 -0.36 17.59
N ALA A 102 -7.19 -1.58 17.17
CA ALA A 102 -8.52 -2.15 17.24
C ALA A 102 -8.46 -3.62 17.69
N ALA A 103 -9.55 -4.10 18.29
CA ALA A 103 -9.73 -5.51 18.59
C ALA A 103 -10.74 -6.11 17.60
N VAL A 104 -10.42 -7.26 17.03
CA VAL A 104 -11.31 -8.04 16.17
C VAL A 104 -11.55 -9.40 16.83
N LYS A 105 -12.82 -9.77 17.01
CA LYS A 105 -13.20 -11.06 17.57
C LYS A 105 -13.32 -12.12 16.47
N LEU A 106 -12.60 -13.21 16.63
CA LEU A 106 -12.59 -14.35 15.72
C LEU A 106 -13.51 -15.44 16.31
N GLN A 107 -14.67 -15.66 15.72
CA GLN A 107 -15.65 -16.62 16.20
C GLN A 107 -15.78 -17.85 15.30
N GLN A 108 -15.53 -17.65 13.99
CA GLN A 108 -15.63 -18.70 12.98
C GLN A 108 -14.24 -19.31 12.71
N GLN A 109 -14.21 -20.57 12.37
CA GLN A 109 -13.02 -21.25 11.87
C GLN A 109 -12.73 -20.81 10.44
N GLY A 110 -11.45 -20.55 10.13
CA GLY A 110 -10.98 -20.12 8.82
C GLY A 110 -10.29 -18.77 8.86
N THR A 111 -10.11 -18.15 7.68
CA THR A 111 -9.32 -16.93 7.51
C THR A 111 -10.19 -15.68 7.40
N TYR A 112 -9.92 -14.74 8.28
CA TYR A 112 -10.50 -13.41 8.27
C TYR A 112 -9.65 -12.48 7.39
N HIS A 113 -10.30 -11.67 6.57
CA HIS A 113 -9.67 -10.58 5.84
C HIS A 113 -9.95 -9.27 6.58
N ILE A 114 -8.92 -8.66 7.15
CA ILE A 114 -9.03 -7.45 7.95
C ILE A 114 -8.45 -6.29 7.16
N ALA A 115 -9.25 -5.28 6.89
CA ALA A 115 -8.87 -4.17 6.03
C ALA A 115 -9.26 -2.82 6.63
N MET A 116 -8.46 -1.83 6.34
CA MET A 116 -8.76 -0.43 6.57
C MET A 116 -8.89 0.27 5.23
N THR A 117 -10.10 0.73 4.94
CA THR A 117 -10.41 1.47 3.72
C THR A 117 -10.65 2.93 4.09
N GLN A 118 -9.93 3.82 3.43
CA GLN A 118 -10.11 5.26 3.63
C GLN A 118 -11.06 5.83 2.59
N LYS A 119 -11.75 6.91 2.94
CA LYS A 119 -12.43 7.74 1.92
C LYS A 119 -11.42 8.17 0.85
N PRO A 120 -11.86 8.37 -0.40
CA PRO A 120 -10.97 8.82 -1.45
C PRO A 120 -10.21 10.09 -1.05
N MET A 121 -8.90 10.08 -1.21
CA MET A 121 -8.06 11.25 -1.01
C MET A 121 -7.86 11.96 -2.36
N TYR A 122 -8.13 13.25 -2.37
CA TYR A 122 -7.88 14.10 -3.54
C TYR A 122 -6.63 14.93 -3.31
N MET A 123 -5.77 14.99 -4.32
CA MET A 123 -4.55 15.79 -4.31
C MET A 123 -4.40 16.47 -5.66
N THR A 124 -4.35 17.80 -5.64
CA THR A 124 -4.10 18.60 -6.84
C THR A 124 -2.66 19.07 -6.83
N PHE A 125 -1.92 18.65 -7.84
CA PHE A 125 -0.56 19.09 -8.14
C PHE A 125 -0.62 20.24 -9.13
N TYR A 126 0.30 21.18 -8.98
CA TYR A 126 0.44 22.33 -9.90
C TYR A 126 1.88 22.86 -9.90
N LYS A 127 2.22 23.69 -10.87
CA LYS A 127 3.42 24.52 -10.83
C LYS A 127 3.05 25.93 -10.42
N ASN A 128 3.85 26.53 -9.52
CA ASN A 128 3.72 27.95 -9.16
C ASN A 128 4.39 28.86 -10.23
N ALA A 129 4.35 30.18 -10.04
CA ALA A 129 4.98 31.16 -10.93
C ALA A 129 6.48 30.94 -11.17
N ALA A 130 7.18 30.36 -10.19
CA ALA A 130 8.60 30.03 -10.31
C ALA A 130 8.85 28.70 -11.05
N GLY A 131 7.79 28.01 -11.52
CA GLY A 131 7.88 26.70 -12.16
C GLY A 131 8.08 25.54 -11.18
N GLU A 132 8.02 25.78 -9.87
CA GLU A 132 8.21 24.78 -8.84
C GLU A 132 6.94 23.95 -8.65
N ARG A 133 7.11 22.63 -8.48
CA ARG A 133 5.98 21.73 -8.17
C ARG A 133 5.47 21.95 -6.76
N SER A 134 4.15 22.12 -6.64
CA SER A 134 3.44 22.23 -5.39
C SER A 134 2.17 21.35 -5.37
N ARG A 135 1.52 21.22 -4.22
CA ARG A 135 0.30 20.41 -4.09
C ARG A 135 -0.61 20.93 -3.00
N VAL A 136 -1.90 20.67 -3.18
CA VAL A 136 -2.94 20.86 -2.17
C VAL A 136 -3.78 19.59 -2.02
N PHE A 137 -4.29 19.34 -0.81
CA PHE A 137 -5.15 18.17 -0.54
C PHE A 137 -6.63 18.55 -0.76
N ALA A 138 -7.00 18.75 -2.02
CA ALA A 138 -8.35 19.04 -2.47
C ALA A 138 -8.51 18.71 -3.94
N LYS A 139 -9.75 18.64 -4.46
CA LYS A 139 -10.00 18.70 -5.90
C LYS A 139 -9.64 20.08 -6.43
N LYS A 140 -9.26 20.19 -7.71
CA LYS A 140 -8.93 21.49 -8.32
C LYS A 140 -10.06 22.54 -8.22
N ALA A 141 -11.31 22.09 -8.21
CA ALA A 141 -12.46 22.97 -8.05
C ALA A 141 -12.58 23.57 -6.63
N ASP A 142 -12.10 22.83 -5.61
CA ASP A 142 -12.17 23.21 -4.20
C ASP A 142 -10.83 23.75 -3.68
N ALA A 143 -9.79 23.66 -4.52
CA ALA A 143 -8.44 24.10 -4.17
C ALA A 143 -8.29 25.60 -4.38
N ASN A 144 -7.85 26.30 -3.35
CA ASN A 144 -7.47 27.70 -3.48
C ASN A 144 -6.08 27.80 -4.15
N LEU A 145 -6.03 27.60 -5.46
CA LEU A 145 -4.78 27.65 -6.23
C LEU A 145 -4.35 29.08 -6.51
N PRO A 146 -3.04 29.36 -6.60
CA PRO A 146 -2.53 30.63 -7.12
C PRO A 146 -3.09 30.92 -8.50
N LYS A 147 -3.33 32.22 -8.83
CA LYS A 147 -3.89 32.63 -10.13
C LYS A 147 -3.00 32.26 -11.32
N ASP A 148 -1.72 32.13 -11.08
CA ASP A 148 -0.66 31.77 -12.01
C ASP A 148 -0.29 30.28 -11.99
N ALA A 149 -1.08 29.45 -11.28
CA ALA A 149 -0.88 28.02 -11.25
C ALA A 149 -1.02 27.41 -12.67
N SER A 150 -0.07 26.56 -13.05
CA SER A 150 -0.03 25.84 -14.31
C SER A 150 0.20 24.34 -14.11
N ASP A 151 0.08 23.53 -15.16
CA ASP A 151 0.25 22.06 -15.12
C ASP A 151 -0.60 21.39 -14.00
N ILE A 152 -1.85 21.83 -13.89
CA ILE A 152 -2.75 21.40 -12.80
C ILE A 152 -3.26 20.00 -13.08
N THR A 153 -3.00 19.08 -12.13
CA THR A 153 -3.44 17.69 -12.22
C THR A 153 -4.02 17.23 -10.88
N THR A 154 -5.26 16.80 -10.88
CA THR A 154 -5.93 16.22 -9.70
C THR A 154 -5.91 14.71 -9.73
N ILE A 155 -5.35 14.11 -8.69
CA ILE A 155 -5.33 12.66 -8.49
C ILE A 155 -6.31 12.30 -7.37
N LYS A 156 -7.20 11.33 -7.65
CA LYS A 156 -8.04 10.65 -6.67
C LYS A 156 -7.35 9.35 -6.26
N THR A 157 -6.98 9.21 -5.00
CA THR A 157 -6.37 7.97 -4.49
C THR A 157 -7.35 7.25 -3.57
N ILE A 158 -7.56 5.96 -3.82
CA ILE A 158 -8.24 5.02 -2.94
C ILE A 158 -7.19 4.02 -2.47
N SER A 159 -7.05 3.87 -1.16
CA SER A 159 -6.06 2.96 -0.57
C SER A 159 -6.75 1.87 0.22
N THR A 160 -6.31 0.63 0.01
CA THR A 160 -6.59 -0.53 0.85
C THR A 160 -5.35 -0.83 1.68
N VAL A 161 -5.53 -1.02 2.98
CA VAL A 161 -4.46 -1.45 3.89
C VAL A 161 -5.01 -2.65 4.62
N ASP A 162 -4.40 -3.82 4.45
CA ASP A 162 -5.00 -5.07 4.91
C ASP A 162 -4.00 -6.07 5.48
N THR A 163 -4.57 -7.08 6.10
CA THR A 163 -3.87 -8.26 6.62
C THR A 163 -4.87 -9.41 6.77
N PHE A 164 -4.37 -10.61 7.00
CA PHE A 164 -5.15 -11.82 7.15
C PHE A 164 -4.86 -12.48 8.49
N VAL A 165 -5.92 -13.00 9.14
CA VAL A 165 -5.79 -13.74 10.39
C VAL A 165 -6.61 -15.01 10.32
N SER A 166 -5.98 -16.15 10.62
CA SER A 166 -6.62 -17.46 10.60
C SER A 166 -6.93 -17.95 12.01
N HIS A 167 -8.10 -18.55 12.18
CA HIS A 167 -8.55 -19.18 13.40
C HIS A 167 -8.88 -20.65 13.15
N ASN A 168 -8.22 -21.56 13.89
CA ASN A 168 -8.39 -23.01 13.76
C ASN A 168 -8.24 -23.54 12.33
N GLY A 169 -7.21 -23.07 11.63
CA GLY A 169 -6.92 -23.45 10.26
C GLY A 169 -7.22 -22.33 9.26
N THR A 170 -6.91 -22.60 8.00
CA THR A 170 -7.03 -21.66 6.90
C THR A 170 -8.29 -21.93 6.07
N SER A 171 -8.82 -20.91 5.46
CA SER A 171 -9.82 -20.98 4.39
C SER A 171 -9.53 -19.90 3.36
N LYS A 172 -10.06 -20.02 2.14
CA LYS A 172 -9.91 -18.98 1.13
C LYS A 172 -10.42 -17.64 1.71
N PRO A 173 -9.59 -16.59 1.78
CA PRO A 173 -10.03 -15.29 2.30
C PRO A 173 -11.16 -14.71 1.46
N ALA A 174 -12.13 -14.09 2.13
CA ALA A 174 -13.16 -13.33 1.45
C ALA A 174 -12.56 -12.09 0.78
N GLN A 175 -13.05 -11.75 -0.41
CA GLN A 175 -12.60 -10.59 -1.17
C GLN A 175 -13.38 -9.34 -0.79
N LEU A 176 -12.70 -8.19 -0.77
CA LEU A 176 -13.33 -6.88 -0.58
C LEU A 176 -14.13 -6.48 -1.82
N GLY A 177 -13.71 -6.92 -3.01
CA GLY A 177 -14.34 -6.65 -4.29
C GLY A 177 -14.21 -5.21 -4.77
N LYS A 178 -13.36 -4.40 -4.12
CA LYS A 178 -13.19 -2.98 -4.40
C LYS A 178 -11.76 -2.52 -4.16
N GLY A 179 -11.23 -1.70 -5.08
CA GLY A 179 -9.83 -1.26 -5.03
C GLY A 179 -8.87 -2.37 -5.43
N LEU A 180 -7.62 -2.27 -4.96
CA LEU A 180 -6.64 -3.35 -5.13
C LEU A 180 -6.71 -4.33 -3.96
N GLU A 181 -6.60 -5.63 -4.25
CA GLU A 181 -6.56 -6.71 -3.26
C GLU A 181 -5.74 -7.90 -3.75
N LEU A 182 -5.23 -8.70 -2.82
CA LEU A 182 -4.53 -9.94 -3.12
C LEU A 182 -5.50 -11.13 -3.17
N SER A 183 -5.24 -12.03 -4.11
CA SER A 183 -5.85 -13.34 -4.27
C SER A 183 -4.77 -14.34 -4.69
N GLY A 184 -5.15 -15.54 -5.09
CA GLY A 184 -4.25 -16.47 -5.76
C GLY A 184 -4.19 -17.84 -5.13
N PRO A 185 -3.31 -18.72 -5.65
CA PRO A 185 -3.20 -20.10 -5.19
C PRO A 185 -2.49 -20.23 -3.83
N THR A 186 -1.54 -19.33 -3.50
CA THR A 186 -0.86 -19.34 -2.20
C THR A 186 -1.72 -18.64 -1.17
N HIS A 187 -1.95 -19.31 -0.04
CA HIS A 187 -2.69 -18.74 1.07
C HIS A 187 -1.83 -17.69 1.82
N PRO A 188 -2.37 -16.50 2.18
CA PRO A 188 -1.58 -15.43 2.79
C PRO A 188 -1.04 -15.74 4.20
N ASN A 189 -1.60 -16.74 4.89
CA ASN A 189 -1.11 -17.20 6.20
C ASN A 189 -0.47 -18.61 6.13
N ASP A 190 -0.01 -19.02 4.94
CA ASP A 190 0.67 -20.30 4.70
C ASP A 190 1.94 -20.01 3.89
N LEU A 191 2.85 -19.27 4.52
CA LEU A 191 4.09 -18.76 3.91
C LEU A 191 5.29 -19.22 4.73
N PHE A 192 6.25 -19.88 4.08
CA PHE A 192 7.45 -20.42 4.72
C PHE A 192 8.72 -19.99 3.99
N VAL A 193 9.80 -19.88 4.76
CA VAL A 193 11.14 -19.63 4.21
C VAL A 193 11.49 -20.70 3.19
N GLY A 194 12.13 -20.32 2.09
CA GLY A 194 12.53 -21.23 1.00
C GLY A 194 11.40 -21.54 0.00
N GLU A 195 10.13 -21.35 0.37
CA GLU A 195 9.02 -21.63 -0.50
C GLU A 195 8.68 -20.44 -1.41
N GLN A 196 8.21 -20.76 -2.63
CA GLN A 196 7.70 -19.78 -3.56
C GLN A 196 6.21 -19.53 -3.30
N ALA A 197 5.87 -18.29 -3.00
CA ALA A 197 4.48 -17.83 -2.98
C ALA A 197 4.09 -17.25 -4.34
N ARG A 198 2.88 -17.55 -4.79
CA ARG A 198 2.28 -16.99 -6.00
C ARG A 198 0.94 -16.36 -5.68
N PHE A 199 0.84 -15.06 -5.92
CA PHE A 199 -0.37 -14.26 -5.71
C PHE A 199 -0.89 -13.70 -7.01
N GLN A 200 -2.16 -13.32 -7.01
CA GLN A 200 -2.81 -12.58 -8.09
C GLN A 200 -3.28 -11.23 -7.55
N LEU A 201 -2.90 -10.15 -8.22
CA LEU A 201 -3.40 -8.82 -7.90
C LEU A 201 -4.72 -8.59 -8.64
N LEU A 202 -5.74 -8.20 -7.88
CA LEU A 202 -7.05 -7.85 -8.41
C LEU A 202 -7.31 -6.35 -8.27
N SER A 203 -8.03 -5.78 -9.22
CA SER A 203 -8.57 -4.42 -9.20
C SER A 203 -10.08 -4.49 -9.39
N ASP A 204 -10.85 -4.06 -8.39
CA ASP A 204 -12.31 -4.17 -8.35
C ASP A 204 -12.79 -5.61 -8.66
N GLY A 205 -12.13 -6.60 -8.04
CA GLY A 205 -12.42 -8.03 -8.17
C GLY A 205 -12.01 -8.68 -9.49
N LYS A 206 -11.29 -7.97 -10.38
CA LYS A 206 -10.80 -8.49 -11.66
C LYS A 206 -9.27 -8.51 -11.69
N PRO A 207 -8.64 -9.52 -12.32
CA PRO A 207 -7.19 -9.53 -12.48
C PRO A 207 -6.69 -8.24 -13.14
N VAL A 208 -5.58 -7.69 -12.61
CA VAL A 208 -4.87 -6.60 -13.27
C VAL A 208 -4.10 -7.13 -14.50
N GLY A 209 -3.68 -6.23 -15.38
CA GLY A 209 -2.81 -6.58 -16.51
C GLY A 209 -1.35 -6.74 -16.11
N GLU A 210 -0.51 -6.95 -17.13
CA GLU A 210 0.93 -7.10 -17.01
C GLU A 210 1.63 -5.79 -16.60
N GLY A 211 2.76 -5.94 -15.88
CA GLY A 211 3.70 -4.84 -15.64
C GLY A 211 3.37 -3.95 -14.43
N ILE A 212 2.41 -4.33 -13.58
CA ILE A 212 2.20 -3.61 -12.32
C ILE A 212 3.34 -3.97 -11.36
N GLU A 213 4.12 -2.95 -10.94
CA GLU A 213 5.22 -3.12 -9.99
C GLU A 213 4.68 -3.41 -8.59
N ILE A 214 5.25 -4.43 -7.96
CA ILE A 214 4.98 -4.84 -6.58
C ILE A 214 6.28 -4.70 -5.80
N SER A 215 6.25 -3.94 -4.74
CA SER A 215 7.33 -3.80 -3.77
C SER A 215 7.05 -4.67 -2.56
N ILE A 216 8.03 -5.48 -2.16
CA ILE A 216 7.94 -6.38 -1.00
C ILE A 216 9.06 -6.00 -0.04
N LEU A 217 8.69 -5.59 1.16
CA LEU A 217 9.58 -5.05 2.17
C LEU A 217 9.51 -5.90 3.44
N LYS A 218 10.64 -6.46 3.87
CA LYS A 218 10.72 -7.10 5.18
C LYS A 218 10.79 -6.05 6.29
N GLY A 219 10.10 -6.26 7.39
CA GLY A 219 10.19 -5.48 8.62
C GLY A 219 11.61 -5.41 9.19
N ASP A 220 11.77 -4.84 10.39
CA ASP A 220 13.06 -4.66 11.06
C ASP A 220 14.07 -3.79 10.28
N THR A 221 13.57 -2.74 9.64
CA THR A 221 14.42 -1.86 8.82
C THR A 221 15.27 -0.90 9.64
N ARG A 222 14.97 -0.71 10.92
CA ARG A 222 15.57 0.30 11.80
C ARG A 222 17.10 0.26 11.85
N TYR A 223 17.70 -0.93 11.79
CA TYR A 223 19.14 -1.11 11.94
C TYR A 223 19.81 -1.59 10.65
N ARG A 224 19.10 -1.48 9.51
CA ARG A 224 19.64 -1.84 8.20
C ARG A 224 19.99 -0.60 7.39
N ASN A 225 21.15 -0.63 6.74
CA ASN A 225 21.59 0.46 5.85
C ASN A 225 20.78 0.52 4.53
N THR A 226 20.11 -0.58 4.18
CA THR A 226 19.27 -0.69 3.00
C THR A 226 17.90 -1.26 3.39
N ARG A 227 16.85 -0.87 2.68
CA ARG A 227 15.51 -1.42 2.94
C ARG A 227 15.38 -2.89 2.53
N GLY A 228 16.27 -3.39 1.64
CA GLY A 228 16.21 -4.76 1.14
C GLY A 228 14.91 -5.03 0.39
N GLU A 229 14.45 -4.05 -0.38
CA GLU A 229 13.23 -4.12 -1.17
C GLU A 229 13.37 -5.15 -2.29
N ILE A 230 12.40 -6.06 -2.38
CA ILE A 230 12.25 -6.99 -3.50
C ILE A 230 11.21 -6.38 -4.44
N LYS A 231 11.54 -6.27 -5.73
CA LYS A 231 10.63 -5.78 -6.76
C LYS A 231 10.29 -6.88 -7.72
N VAL A 232 9.00 -7.10 -7.93
CA VAL A 232 8.45 -8.02 -8.92
C VAL A 232 7.36 -7.31 -9.71
N THR A 233 6.96 -7.88 -10.84
CA THR A 233 5.88 -7.33 -11.68
C THR A 233 4.83 -8.38 -11.96
N THR A 234 3.61 -7.96 -12.18
CA THR A 234 2.52 -8.85 -12.59
C THR A 234 2.71 -9.36 -14.03
N ASP A 235 2.31 -10.59 -14.28
CA ASP A 235 2.13 -11.15 -15.62
C ASP A 235 0.80 -10.69 -16.25
N LYS A 236 0.51 -11.14 -17.48
CA LYS A 236 -0.72 -10.80 -18.24
C LYS A 236 -2.03 -11.17 -17.52
N ASP A 237 -1.99 -12.14 -16.63
CA ASP A 237 -3.13 -12.62 -15.85
C ASP A 237 -3.15 -12.03 -14.42
N GLY A 238 -2.29 -11.04 -14.14
CA GLY A 238 -2.18 -10.35 -12.86
C GLY A 238 -1.43 -11.13 -11.78
N PHE A 239 -0.76 -12.25 -12.12
CA PHE A 239 0.02 -13.00 -11.15
C PHE A 239 1.42 -12.44 -10.98
N PHE A 240 1.93 -12.59 -9.76
CA PHE A 240 3.34 -12.39 -9.42
C PHE A 240 3.79 -13.46 -8.44
N ALA A 241 5.09 -13.69 -8.35
CA ALA A 241 5.66 -14.68 -7.44
C ALA A 241 6.90 -14.14 -6.75
N THR A 242 7.15 -14.63 -5.53
CA THR A 242 8.35 -14.36 -4.75
C THR A 242 8.74 -15.57 -3.93
N THR A 243 10.03 -15.72 -3.64
CA THR A 243 10.54 -16.73 -2.70
C THR A 243 11.04 -16.03 -1.45
N TRP A 244 10.59 -16.51 -0.28
CA TRP A 244 10.91 -15.90 1.00
C TRP A 244 12.29 -16.32 1.48
N GLN A 245 13.17 -15.35 1.74
CA GLN A 245 14.55 -15.62 2.16
C GLN A 245 14.73 -15.66 3.69
N HIS A 246 13.82 -15.03 4.42
CA HIS A 246 13.89 -14.91 5.88
C HIS A 246 12.49 -14.94 6.49
N PRO A 247 12.34 -15.47 7.72
CA PRO A 247 11.07 -15.38 8.44
C PRO A 247 10.81 -13.96 8.93
N GLY A 248 9.55 -13.66 9.25
CA GLY A 248 9.11 -12.41 9.86
C GLY A 248 8.01 -11.70 9.08
N LEU A 249 7.77 -10.45 9.44
CA LEU A 249 6.72 -9.63 8.86
C LEU A 249 7.18 -8.97 7.56
N TYR A 250 6.30 -8.97 6.58
CA TYR A 250 6.52 -8.33 5.28
C TYR A 250 5.35 -7.39 4.94
N LEU A 251 5.67 -6.30 4.27
CA LEU A 251 4.70 -5.41 3.65
C LEU A 251 4.79 -5.53 2.14
N ILE A 252 3.69 -5.91 1.50
CA ILE A 252 3.51 -5.78 0.05
C ILE A 252 2.91 -4.41 -0.21
N GLU A 253 3.54 -3.64 -1.08
CA GLU A 253 3.07 -2.33 -1.51
C GLU A 253 2.97 -2.28 -3.03
N THR A 254 1.84 -1.83 -3.54
CA THR A 254 1.64 -1.61 -4.97
C THR A 254 0.63 -0.51 -5.25
N SER A 255 0.61 0.01 -6.46
CA SER A 255 -0.43 0.92 -6.91
C SER A 255 -0.63 0.84 -8.42
N GLN A 256 -1.87 1.09 -8.82
CA GLN A 256 -2.28 1.13 -10.22
C GLN A 256 -2.99 2.43 -10.54
N LYS A 257 -2.69 3.02 -11.70
CA LYS A 257 -3.53 4.08 -12.27
C LYS A 257 -4.81 3.46 -12.81
N VAL A 258 -5.93 4.09 -12.53
CA VAL A 258 -7.24 3.66 -13.01
C VAL A 258 -7.97 4.83 -13.66
N THR A 259 -8.81 4.54 -14.64
CA THR A 259 -9.69 5.54 -15.23
C THR A 259 -10.80 5.87 -14.26
N VAL A 260 -11.06 7.16 -14.06
CA VAL A 260 -12.18 7.63 -13.24
C VAL A 260 -13.07 8.56 -14.06
N ASN A 261 -14.37 8.37 -13.97
CA ASN A 261 -15.36 9.28 -14.56
C ASN A 261 -15.94 10.17 -13.47
N GLU A 262 -15.11 11.11 -13.00
CA GLU A 262 -15.48 12.06 -11.95
C GLU A 262 -15.02 13.46 -12.34
N ALA A 263 -15.97 14.42 -12.34
CA ALA A 263 -15.67 15.81 -12.68
C ALA A 263 -14.55 16.40 -11.78
N GLY A 264 -13.57 17.05 -12.40
CA GLY A 264 -12.46 17.67 -11.71
C GLY A 264 -11.36 16.71 -11.23
N VAL A 265 -11.40 15.45 -11.65
CA VAL A 265 -10.36 14.43 -11.41
C VAL A 265 -9.74 14.02 -12.74
N ASP A 266 -8.42 14.12 -12.82
CA ASP A 266 -7.68 13.79 -14.05
C ASP A 266 -7.16 12.34 -14.03
N VAL A 267 -6.81 11.82 -12.85
CA VAL A 267 -6.24 10.47 -12.67
C VAL A 267 -6.83 9.80 -11.45
N GLY A 268 -7.26 8.56 -11.59
CA GLY A 268 -7.52 7.65 -10.48
C GLY A 268 -6.25 6.85 -10.11
N ARG A 269 -6.09 6.55 -8.84
CA ARG A 269 -5.04 5.67 -8.32
C ARG A 269 -5.62 4.76 -7.26
N TYR A 270 -5.47 3.47 -7.45
CA TYR A 270 -5.64 2.50 -6.37
C TYR A 270 -4.28 2.17 -5.78
N ALA A 271 -4.21 2.01 -4.46
CA ALA A 271 -3.00 1.59 -3.76
C ALA A 271 -3.35 0.48 -2.77
N LEU A 272 -2.46 -0.49 -2.63
CA LEU A 272 -2.58 -1.62 -1.73
C LEU A 272 -1.36 -1.70 -0.83
N PHE A 273 -1.60 -1.99 0.44
CA PHE A 273 -0.60 -2.23 1.47
C PHE A 273 -1.03 -3.46 2.26
N THR A 274 -0.43 -4.61 1.98
CA THR A 274 -0.77 -5.88 2.63
C THR A 274 0.33 -6.33 3.56
N THR A 275 0.00 -6.54 4.83
CA THR A 275 0.92 -7.13 5.81
C THR A 275 0.76 -8.65 5.80
N LEU A 276 1.88 -9.35 5.65
CA LEU A 276 1.99 -10.81 5.69
C LEU A 276 3.05 -11.24 6.73
N GLU A 277 2.93 -12.45 7.22
CA GLU A 277 3.94 -13.08 8.07
C GLU A 277 4.47 -14.36 7.40
N VAL A 278 5.77 -14.49 7.35
CA VAL A 278 6.47 -15.68 6.85
C VAL A 278 7.04 -16.45 8.04
N ALA A 279 6.65 -17.70 8.15
CA ALA A 279 7.17 -18.60 9.19
C ALA A 279 8.55 -19.15 8.82
N PRO A 280 9.40 -19.56 9.79
CA PRO A 280 10.54 -20.41 9.50
C PRO A 280 10.09 -21.75 8.90
N GLU A 281 11.03 -22.51 8.30
CA GLU A 281 10.79 -23.88 7.86
C GLU A 281 10.33 -24.80 8.99
#